data_ed8f567724757ee037e4ea39b803df09
#
_entry.id   ed8f567724757ee037e4ea39b803df09
#
_cell.length_a   1.000
_cell.length_b   1.000
_cell.length_c   1.000
_cell.angle_alpha   90.00
_cell.angle_beta   90.00
_cell.angle_gamma   90.00
#
_symmetry.space_group_name_H-M   'P 1'
#
loop_
_entity.id
_entity.type
_entity.pdbx_description
1 polymer ?
#
loop_
_entity_poly.entity_id
_entity_poly.type
_entity_poly.pdbx_seq_one_letter_code
_entity_poly.pdbx_strand_id
1 'polypeptide(L)'
;MWGQLGATVTLESQEWATFLNTRKNGDYQVARNGWLGDYNDPISFLDMWITGGGNNDAQWSNAEFDSLIKQIKSSGDAEARMEMMHQAEDIIFDEWMLCPIYYYVDIYMAQQNLENLSTSPLGFKFFMNASNGTDTLKVCTGPDPDTIDPALNSAVDGGTMIDHAFEGLYTVAYGTTPTPGQAESVEISEDGLTYTFHLREGLKWSDGTPLTAHDFVYSWQRAVDPATGADYAYMFECIAGYTEAINGEEYVAPAADASSASTSESAAESVSASTSESASTSAAA
;
A
#
# COMPACT_ATOMS: atom_id res chain seq x y z
N MET A 1 -29.13 7.42 22.17
CA MET A 1 -29.68 6.86 20.93
C MET A 1 -29.93 5.35 21.10
N TRP A 2 -28.93 4.49 21.31
CA TRP A 2 -29.08 3.04 21.46
C TRP A 2 -29.87 2.61 22.73
N GLY A 3 -29.78 3.38 23.81
CA GLY A 3 -30.59 3.11 25.01
C GLY A 3 -32.10 3.19 24.76
N GLN A 4 -32.55 3.91 23.73
CA GLN A 4 -33.95 3.93 23.29
C GLN A 4 -34.40 2.62 22.63
N LEU A 5 -33.42 1.83 22.14
CA LEU A 5 -33.63 0.50 21.58
C LEU A 5 -33.40 -0.60 22.63
N GLY A 6 -33.24 -0.25 23.90
CA GLY A 6 -33.01 -1.19 24.99
C GLY A 6 -31.56 -1.70 25.13
N ALA A 7 -30.61 -1.14 24.37
CA ALA A 7 -29.19 -1.51 24.47
C ALA A 7 -28.48 -0.67 25.53
N THR A 8 -27.71 -1.30 26.40
CA THR A 8 -26.78 -0.63 27.30
C THR A 8 -25.41 -0.56 26.62
N VAL A 9 -24.88 0.66 26.44
CA VAL A 9 -23.62 0.91 25.75
C VAL A 9 -22.62 1.58 26.69
N THR A 10 -21.45 1.01 26.80
CA THR A 10 -20.28 1.62 27.44
C THR A 10 -19.34 2.12 26.35
N LEU A 11 -18.96 3.39 26.42
CA LEU A 11 -17.99 3.98 25.50
C LEU A 11 -16.60 3.86 26.12
N GLU A 12 -15.68 3.29 25.36
CA GLU A 12 -14.26 3.23 25.70
C GLU A 12 -13.49 4.16 24.78
N SER A 13 -12.59 4.96 25.35
CA SER A 13 -11.69 5.84 24.60
C SER A 13 -10.27 5.43 24.85
N GLN A 14 -9.51 5.29 23.80
CA GLN A 14 -8.11 4.87 23.83
C GLN A 14 -7.24 5.89 23.08
N GLU A 15 -5.95 5.90 23.39
CA GLU A 15 -4.95 6.58 22.62
C GLU A 15 -4.89 5.93 21.21
N TRP A 16 -4.51 6.70 20.17
CA TRP A 16 -4.68 6.29 18.79
C TRP A 16 -3.94 4.99 18.42
N ALA A 17 -2.65 4.90 18.70
CA ALA A 17 -1.87 3.69 18.39
C ALA A 17 -2.38 2.46 19.17
N THR A 18 -2.79 2.64 20.42
CA THR A 18 -3.44 1.59 21.21
C THR A 18 -4.75 1.16 20.59
N PHE A 19 -5.56 2.11 20.11
CA PHE A 19 -6.84 1.82 19.45
C PHE A 19 -6.67 1.04 18.16
N LEU A 20 -5.67 1.38 17.33
CA LEU A 20 -5.35 0.63 16.12
C LEU A 20 -5.05 -0.84 16.44
N ASN A 21 -4.22 -1.10 17.44
CA ASN A 21 -3.89 -2.46 17.87
C ASN A 21 -5.10 -3.21 18.44
N THR A 22 -5.93 -2.55 19.27
CA THR A 22 -7.19 -3.13 19.78
C THR A 22 -8.10 -3.55 18.64
N ARG A 23 -8.22 -2.72 17.62
CA ARG A 23 -9.06 -2.98 16.45
C ARG A 23 -8.52 -4.13 15.59
N LYS A 24 -7.22 -4.13 15.28
CA LYS A 24 -6.55 -5.22 14.55
C LYS A 24 -6.69 -6.58 15.24
N ASN A 25 -6.61 -6.59 16.56
CA ASN A 25 -6.76 -7.82 17.33
C ASN A 25 -8.20 -8.31 17.48
N GLY A 26 -9.20 -7.50 17.06
CA GLY A 26 -10.62 -7.82 17.25
C GLY A 26 -11.09 -7.72 18.70
N ASP A 27 -10.37 -7.01 19.56
CA ASP A 27 -10.67 -6.88 21.01
C ASP A 27 -11.77 -5.85 21.26
N TYR A 28 -12.88 -5.94 20.55
CA TYR A 28 -14.02 -5.04 20.67
C TYR A 28 -15.35 -5.74 20.29
N GLN A 29 -16.46 -5.14 20.69
CA GLN A 29 -17.80 -5.55 20.20
C GLN A 29 -18.25 -4.69 19.03
N VAL A 30 -18.04 -3.39 19.10
CA VAL A 30 -18.29 -2.42 18.02
C VAL A 30 -17.17 -1.40 18.07
N ALA A 31 -16.48 -1.22 16.97
CA ALA A 31 -15.41 -0.23 16.85
C ALA A 31 -15.74 0.83 15.79
N ARG A 32 -15.28 2.05 16.03
CA ARG A 32 -15.26 3.09 15.00
C ARG A 32 -14.20 2.71 13.97
N ASN A 33 -14.56 2.75 12.71
CA ASN A 33 -13.62 2.64 11.60
C ASN A 33 -13.78 3.81 10.62
N GLY A 34 -12.82 4.01 9.76
CA GLY A 34 -12.85 4.93 8.64
C GLY A 34 -11.78 4.54 7.64
N TRP A 35 -12.07 4.69 6.37
CA TRP A 35 -11.17 4.34 5.28
C TRP A 35 -11.06 5.50 4.29
N LEU A 36 -9.86 5.80 3.85
CA LEU A 36 -9.58 6.63 2.69
C LEU A 36 -9.11 5.71 1.57
N GLY A 37 -9.60 5.93 0.35
CA GLY A 37 -9.17 5.13 -0.79
C GLY A 37 -7.68 5.32 -1.07
N ASP A 38 -6.94 4.23 -1.22
CA ASP A 38 -5.50 4.27 -1.49
C ASP A 38 -5.20 4.70 -2.93
N TYR A 39 -6.13 4.41 -3.83
CA TYR A 39 -6.06 4.75 -5.25
C TYR A 39 -7.45 4.96 -5.84
N ASN A 40 -7.50 5.51 -7.05
CA ASN A 40 -8.76 5.90 -7.70
C ASN A 40 -9.48 4.72 -8.37
N ASP A 41 -9.85 3.72 -7.58
CA ASP A 41 -10.71 2.61 -7.98
C ASP A 41 -11.57 2.22 -6.76
N PRO A 42 -12.92 2.01 -6.91
CA PRO A 42 -13.80 1.66 -5.80
C PRO A 42 -13.41 0.38 -5.07
N ILE A 43 -12.68 -0.54 -5.71
CA ILE A 43 -12.21 -1.77 -5.08
C ILE A 43 -11.35 -1.51 -3.84
N SER A 44 -10.68 -0.35 -3.75
CA SER A 44 -9.92 0.07 -2.56
C SER A 44 -10.77 0.13 -1.27
N PHE A 45 -12.11 0.19 -1.39
CA PHE A 45 -13.05 0.13 -0.27
C PHE A 45 -13.61 -1.27 -0.01
N LEU A 46 -13.33 -2.22 -0.87
CA LEU A 46 -13.86 -3.58 -0.80
C LEU A 46 -12.78 -4.61 -0.48
N ASP A 47 -11.65 -4.58 -1.18
CA ASP A 47 -10.63 -5.63 -1.09
C ASP A 47 -9.90 -5.69 0.27
N MET A 48 -10.01 -4.65 1.09
CA MET A 48 -9.55 -4.67 2.47
C MET A 48 -10.29 -5.68 3.35
N TRP A 49 -11.50 -6.13 2.96
CA TRP A 49 -12.35 -7.03 3.74
C TRP A 49 -12.21 -8.51 3.36
N ILE A 50 -11.25 -8.87 2.50
CA ILE A 50 -10.98 -10.28 2.16
C ILE A 50 -10.64 -11.09 3.41
N THR A 51 -11.00 -12.37 3.40
CA THR A 51 -10.72 -13.30 4.51
C THR A 51 -9.23 -13.35 4.80
N GLY A 52 -8.85 -13.05 6.04
CA GLY A 52 -7.46 -13.06 6.49
C GLY A 52 -6.62 -11.89 5.98
N GLY A 53 -7.22 -10.89 5.31
CA GLY A 53 -6.54 -9.68 4.89
C GLY A 53 -6.05 -8.84 6.09
N GLY A 54 -4.86 -8.23 5.97
CA GLY A 54 -4.23 -7.48 7.06
C GLY A 54 -5.02 -6.24 7.52
N ASN A 55 -5.85 -5.69 6.64
CA ASN A 55 -6.72 -4.55 6.94
C ASN A 55 -8.16 -4.95 7.31
N ASN A 56 -8.47 -6.26 7.35
CA ASN A 56 -9.77 -6.78 7.76
C ASN A 56 -9.89 -6.79 9.30
N ASP A 57 -9.97 -5.62 9.89
CA ASP A 57 -10.08 -5.45 11.35
C ASP A 57 -11.36 -6.07 11.94
N ALA A 58 -12.38 -6.31 11.12
CA ALA A 58 -13.60 -7.00 11.54
C ALA A 58 -13.39 -8.51 11.70
N GLN A 59 -12.26 -9.05 11.21
CA GLN A 59 -11.98 -10.49 11.17
C GLN A 59 -13.13 -11.30 10.52
N TRP A 60 -13.82 -10.65 9.59
CA TRP A 60 -14.94 -11.20 8.87
C TRP A 60 -14.47 -12.16 7.77
N SER A 61 -15.30 -13.12 7.41
CA SER A 61 -14.98 -14.11 6.38
C SER A 61 -16.24 -14.48 5.60
N ASN A 62 -16.17 -14.32 4.27
CA ASN A 62 -17.23 -14.74 3.36
C ASN A 62 -16.61 -15.21 2.03
N ALA A 63 -16.78 -16.49 1.70
CA ALA A 63 -16.18 -17.09 0.52
C ALA A 63 -16.76 -16.59 -0.81
N GLU A 64 -18.01 -16.14 -0.83
CA GLU A 64 -18.65 -15.54 -2.02
C GLU A 64 -18.05 -14.15 -2.27
N PHE A 65 -17.90 -13.35 -1.22
CA PHE A 65 -17.23 -12.06 -1.28
C PHE A 65 -15.78 -12.20 -1.79
N ASP A 66 -14.99 -13.10 -1.21
CA ASP A 66 -13.61 -13.34 -1.63
C ASP A 66 -13.51 -13.73 -3.11
N SER A 67 -14.47 -14.57 -3.57
CA SER A 67 -14.57 -14.96 -4.98
C SER A 67 -14.89 -13.78 -5.89
N LEU A 68 -15.80 -12.89 -5.47
CA LEU A 68 -16.12 -11.67 -6.23
C LEU A 68 -14.92 -10.73 -6.33
N ILE A 69 -14.22 -10.47 -5.22
CA ILE A 69 -13.01 -9.63 -5.24
C ILE A 69 -11.96 -10.17 -6.21
N LYS A 70 -11.75 -11.49 -6.22
CA LYS A 70 -10.82 -12.12 -7.16
C LYS A 70 -11.25 -11.95 -8.63
N GLN A 71 -12.55 -12.08 -8.92
CA GLN A 71 -13.09 -11.88 -10.27
C GLN A 71 -12.97 -10.40 -10.70
N ILE A 72 -13.26 -9.45 -9.82
CA ILE A 72 -13.10 -8.02 -10.06
C ILE A 72 -11.66 -7.70 -10.44
N LYS A 73 -10.68 -8.20 -9.68
CA LYS A 73 -9.25 -7.96 -9.91
C LYS A 73 -8.75 -8.57 -11.24
N SER A 74 -9.39 -9.63 -11.73
CA SER A 74 -9.01 -10.31 -12.98
C SER A 74 -9.78 -9.84 -14.22
N SER A 75 -10.80 -8.99 -14.07
CA SER A 75 -11.64 -8.52 -15.18
C SER A 75 -11.10 -7.20 -15.77
N GLY A 76 -10.95 -7.15 -17.08
CA GLY A 76 -10.68 -5.91 -17.84
C GLY A 76 -11.95 -5.15 -18.27
N ASP A 77 -13.15 -5.70 -18.02
CA ASP A 77 -14.43 -5.08 -18.37
C ASP A 77 -14.91 -4.18 -17.24
N ALA A 78 -14.90 -2.87 -17.48
CA ALA A 78 -15.22 -1.87 -16.45
C ALA A 78 -16.69 -1.94 -15.98
N GLU A 79 -17.65 -2.27 -16.85
CA GLU A 79 -19.06 -2.37 -16.51
C GLU A 79 -19.30 -3.64 -15.67
N ALA A 80 -18.77 -4.77 -16.09
CA ALA A 80 -18.84 -6.03 -15.33
C ALA A 80 -18.14 -5.92 -13.97
N ARG A 81 -17.00 -5.22 -13.89
CA ARG A 81 -16.32 -4.94 -12.61
C ARG A 81 -17.21 -4.15 -11.67
N MET A 82 -17.84 -3.07 -12.16
CA MET A 82 -18.70 -2.23 -11.34
C MET A 82 -19.89 -3.03 -10.79
N GLU A 83 -20.54 -3.84 -11.61
CA GLU A 83 -21.64 -4.70 -11.19
C GLU A 83 -21.21 -5.71 -10.10
N MET A 84 -20.05 -6.33 -10.25
CA MET A 84 -19.51 -7.22 -9.22
C MET A 84 -19.15 -6.48 -7.93
N MET A 85 -18.66 -5.22 -8.01
CA MET A 85 -18.40 -4.40 -6.83
C MET A 85 -19.68 -4.06 -6.07
N HIS A 86 -20.78 -3.75 -6.76
CA HIS A 86 -22.10 -3.57 -6.14
C HIS A 86 -22.57 -4.84 -5.42
N GLN A 87 -22.41 -6.02 -6.05
CA GLN A 87 -22.76 -7.29 -5.40
C GLN A 87 -21.89 -7.54 -4.16
N ALA A 88 -20.60 -7.23 -4.21
CA ALA A 88 -19.72 -7.36 -3.05
C ALA A 88 -20.11 -6.41 -1.91
N GLU A 89 -20.51 -5.17 -2.24
CA GLU A 89 -21.03 -4.20 -1.27
C GLU A 89 -22.32 -4.69 -0.61
N ASP A 90 -23.26 -5.25 -1.40
CA ASP A 90 -24.51 -5.79 -0.89
C ASP A 90 -24.26 -6.91 0.13
N ILE A 91 -23.30 -7.82 -0.11
CA ILE A 91 -22.94 -8.87 0.85
C ILE A 91 -22.47 -8.29 2.19
N ILE A 92 -21.62 -7.25 2.17
CA ILE A 92 -21.14 -6.58 3.39
C ILE A 92 -22.31 -6.02 4.22
N PHE A 93 -23.29 -5.42 3.57
CA PHE A 93 -24.42 -4.78 4.24
C PHE A 93 -25.48 -5.79 4.67
N ASP A 94 -25.73 -6.83 3.90
CA ASP A 94 -26.68 -7.89 4.25
C ASP A 94 -26.23 -8.69 5.47
N GLU A 95 -24.94 -8.86 5.66
CA GLU A 95 -24.36 -9.51 6.85
C GLU A 95 -24.13 -8.55 8.03
N TRP A 96 -24.45 -7.26 7.89
CA TRP A 96 -24.29 -6.24 8.94
C TRP A 96 -22.86 -6.13 9.50
N MET A 97 -21.87 -6.54 8.71
CA MET A 97 -20.48 -6.47 9.10
C MET A 97 -20.04 -5.02 9.30
N LEU A 98 -20.55 -4.12 8.46
CA LEU A 98 -20.26 -2.70 8.46
C LEU A 98 -21.54 -1.88 8.55
N CYS A 99 -21.55 -0.85 9.40
CA CYS A 99 -22.62 0.15 9.46
C CYS A 99 -22.08 1.50 8.95
N PRO A 100 -22.36 1.91 7.71
CA PRO A 100 -21.90 3.18 7.17
C PRO A 100 -22.63 4.33 7.86
N ILE A 101 -21.88 5.38 8.22
CA ILE A 101 -22.43 6.53 8.97
C ILE A 101 -22.41 7.79 8.10
N TYR A 102 -21.30 8.10 7.45
CA TYR A 102 -21.15 9.28 6.58
C TYR A 102 -19.89 9.16 5.71
N TYR A 103 -19.87 9.94 4.64
CA TYR A 103 -18.66 10.17 3.86
C TYR A 103 -17.83 11.27 4.48
N TYR A 104 -16.52 11.09 4.59
CA TYR A 104 -15.61 12.10 5.10
C TYR A 104 -15.55 13.32 4.19
N VAL A 105 -15.41 14.48 4.83
CA VAL A 105 -14.98 15.71 4.17
C VAL A 105 -13.58 16.02 4.70
N ASP A 106 -12.64 16.19 3.79
CA ASP A 106 -11.28 16.55 4.14
C ASP A 106 -11.21 18.03 4.54
N ILE A 107 -10.93 18.27 5.81
CA ILE A 107 -10.88 19.60 6.40
C ILE A 107 -9.45 19.89 6.85
N TYR A 108 -8.88 20.99 6.37
CA TYR A 108 -7.61 21.47 6.84
C TYR A 108 -7.61 23.00 7.01
N MET A 109 -6.71 23.50 7.82
CA MET A 109 -6.47 24.94 7.99
C MET A 109 -5.05 25.26 7.57
N ALA A 110 -4.89 26.32 6.80
CA ALA A 110 -3.60 26.82 6.36
C ALA A 110 -3.46 28.32 6.66
N GLN A 111 -2.25 28.78 6.89
CA GLN A 111 -1.95 30.19 6.97
C GLN A 111 -2.11 30.83 5.60
N GLN A 112 -2.51 32.10 5.56
CA GLN A 112 -2.80 32.82 4.30
C GLN A 112 -1.59 32.95 3.36
N ASN A 113 -0.38 32.87 3.90
CA ASN A 113 0.88 32.95 3.16
C ASN A 113 1.41 31.57 2.73
N LEU A 114 0.65 30.50 2.94
CA LEU A 114 1.03 29.17 2.44
C LEU A 114 0.65 29.09 0.95
N GLU A 115 1.65 28.80 0.13
CA GLU A 115 1.54 28.64 -1.32
C GLU A 115 1.91 27.21 -1.72
N ASN A 116 1.43 26.74 -2.86
CA ASN A 116 1.79 25.46 -3.51
C ASN A 116 1.53 24.20 -2.66
N LEU A 117 0.61 24.22 -1.70
CA LEU A 117 0.10 23.00 -1.11
C LEU A 117 -0.69 22.21 -2.17
N SER A 118 -0.30 20.97 -2.42
CA SER A 118 -1.05 20.06 -3.27
C SER A 118 -1.97 19.16 -2.42
N THR A 119 -3.22 19.01 -2.83
CA THR A 119 -4.19 18.13 -2.18
C THR A 119 -4.80 17.18 -3.20
N SER A 120 -4.92 15.91 -2.85
CA SER A 120 -5.58 14.91 -3.66
C SER A 120 -7.06 14.80 -3.29
N PRO A 121 -7.97 14.51 -4.23
CA PRO A 121 -9.35 14.13 -3.93
C PRO A 121 -9.48 12.89 -3.02
N LEU A 122 -8.43 12.07 -2.94
CA LEU A 122 -8.33 10.92 -2.02
C LEU A 122 -7.96 11.31 -0.59
N GLY A 123 -7.77 12.62 -0.30
CA GLY A 123 -7.47 13.13 1.04
C GLY A 123 -5.98 13.28 1.35
N PHE A 124 -5.08 12.92 0.42
CA PHE A 124 -3.64 13.12 0.60
C PHE A 124 -3.25 14.60 0.48
N LYS A 125 -2.25 14.99 1.26
CA LYS A 125 -1.68 16.35 1.26
C LYS A 125 -0.18 16.26 1.06
N PHE A 126 0.31 16.97 0.05
CA PHE A 126 1.72 16.95 -0.33
C PHE A 126 2.34 18.32 -0.14
N PHE A 127 3.36 18.40 0.72
CA PHE A 127 4.02 19.65 1.13
C PHE A 127 5.35 19.88 0.40
N MET A 128 5.79 18.98 -0.50
CA MET A 128 7.10 19.03 -1.13
C MET A 128 7.39 20.37 -1.82
N ASN A 129 6.34 20.98 -2.42
CA ASN A 129 6.44 22.26 -3.11
C ASN A 129 5.82 23.41 -2.32
N ALA A 130 5.35 23.15 -1.10
CA ALA A 130 4.70 24.17 -0.28
C ALA A 130 5.73 25.15 0.28
N SER A 131 5.36 26.43 0.31
CA SER A 131 6.20 27.52 0.84
C SER A 131 5.36 28.49 1.65
N ASN A 132 5.90 28.95 2.76
CA ASN A 132 5.34 30.05 3.55
C ASN A 132 6.27 31.29 3.54
N GLY A 133 7.28 31.31 2.64
CA GLY A 133 8.28 32.35 2.54
C GLY A 133 9.41 32.23 3.57
N THR A 134 9.52 31.12 4.30
CA THR A 134 10.61 30.85 5.26
C THR A 134 11.25 29.47 4.98
N ASP A 135 12.41 29.21 5.58
CA ASP A 135 13.15 27.95 5.41
C ASP A 135 12.50 26.76 6.16
N THR A 136 11.44 27.02 6.93
CA THR A 136 10.79 25.99 7.75
C THR A 136 9.28 26.06 7.62
N LEU A 137 8.69 24.96 7.19
CA LEU A 137 7.26 24.75 7.23
C LEU A 137 6.89 23.88 8.44
N LYS A 138 5.98 24.37 9.29
CA LYS A 138 5.44 23.60 10.41
C LYS A 138 4.08 23.04 10.00
N VAL A 139 3.99 21.71 10.03
CA VAL A 139 2.79 20.95 9.64
C VAL A 139 2.29 20.18 10.86
N CYS A 140 0.98 20.17 11.07
CA CYS A 140 0.33 19.29 12.04
C CYS A 140 -0.38 18.17 11.27
N THR A 141 0.06 16.94 11.43
CA THR A 141 -0.46 15.76 10.73
C THR A 141 -1.45 14.94 11.56
N GLY A 142 -1.75 15.36 12.79
CA GLY A 142 -2.64 14.64 13.70
C GLY A 142 -1.87 13.90 14.82
N PRO A 143 -2.28 12.69 15.18
CA PRO A 143 -1.59 11.91 16.22
C PRO A 143 -0.19 11.47 15.78
N ASP A 144 0.62 11.05 16.75
CA ASP A 144 1.88 10.38 16.44
C ASP A 144 1.60 9.05 15.73
N PRO A 145 2.32 8.71 14.65
CA PRO A 145 2.14 7.47 13.93
C PRO A 145 2.60 6.27 14.77
N ASP A 146 1.94 5.14 14.58
CA ASP A 146 2.40 3.86 15.15
C ASP A 146 3.74 3.46 14.54
N THR A 147 3.88 3.63 13.23
CA THR A 147 5.12 3.38 12.49
C THR A 147 5.23 4.30 11.28
N ILE A 148 6.48 4.59 10.87
CA ILE A 148 6.83 5.25 9.60
C ILE A 148 7.60 4.31 8.67
N ASP A 149 7.56 3.01 8.94
CA ASP A 149 8.09 2.00 8.03
C ASP A 149 7.11 1.80 6.87
N PRO A 150 7.53 1.99 5.60
CA PRO A 150 6.64 1.89 4.44
C PRO A 150 5.97 0.52 4.25
N ALA A 151 6.61 -0.56 4.72
CA ALA A 151 6.05 -1.90 4.63
C ALA A 151 5.04 -2.23 5.74
N LEU A 152 5.11 -1.54 6.88
CA LEU A 152 4.31 -1.85 8.07
C LEU A 152 3.18 -0.85 8.33
N ASN A 153 3.28 0.36 7.78
CA ASN A 153 2.27 1.38 8.01
C ASN A 153 0.95 1.06 7.30
N SER A 154 -0.14 1.19 8.03
CA SER A 154 -1.51 1.07 7.49
C SER A 154 -2.43 2.22 7.95
N ALA A 155 -1.83 3.33 8.43
CA ALA A 155 -2.56 4.49 8.92
C ALA A 155 -2.14 5.79 8.19
N VAL A 156 -3.08 6.74 8.06
CA VAL A 156 -2.90 7.98 7.30
C VAL A 156 -1.81 8.89 7.91
N ASP A 157 -1.67 8.90 9.23
CA ASP A 157 -0.67 9.69 9.95
C ASP A 157 0.75 9.27 9.59
N GLY A 158 1.05 7.96 9.63
CA GLY A 158 2.33 7.41 9.15
C GLY A 158 2.50 7.54 7.63
N GLY A 159 1.44 7.26 6.86
CA GLY A 159 1.43 7.41 5.40
C GLY A 159 1.81 8.82 4.96
N THR A 160 1.27 9.85 5.62
CA THR A 160 1.63 11.24 5.31
C THR A 160 3.13 11.51 5.49
N MET A 161 3.78 10.93 6.49
CA MET A 161 5.23 11.08 6.68
C MET A 161 6.03 10.29 5.65
N ILE A 162 5.57 9.08 5.32
CA ILE A 162 6.18 8.21 4.33
C ILE A 162 6.16 8.84 2.94
N ASP A 163 5.04 9.43 2.53
CA ASP A 163 4.88 10.11 1.23
C ASP A 163 5.82 11.31 1.05
N HIS A 164 6.37 11.85 2.16
CA HIS A 164 7.34 12.95 2.13
C HIS A 164 8.79 12.50 2.29
N ALA A 165 9.02 11.27 2.75
CA ALA A 165 10.35 10.70 2.95
C ALA A 165 10.75 9.75 1.83
N PHE A 166 9.78 9.12 1.16
CA PHE A 166 9.98 8.14 0.11
C PHE A 166 9.19 8.52 -1.13
N GLU A 167 9.65 8.08 -2.29
CA GLU A 167 8.91 8.20 -3.55
C GLU A 167 8.95 6.84 -4.28
N GLY A 168 7.81 6.40 -4.78
CA GLY A 168 7.69 5.18 -5.55
C GLY A 168 8.14 5.32 -7.01
N LEU A 169 7.98 4.25 -7.80
CA LEU A 169 8.18 4.29 -9.25
C LEU A 169 7.28 5.36 -9.90
N TYR A 170 6.04 5.44 -9.43
CA TYR A 170 5.05 6.46 -9.79
C TYR A 170 4.49 7.09 -8.53
N THR A 171 3.92 8.28 -8.64
CA THR A 171 3.31 9.04 -7.55
C THR A 171 1.93 9.57 -7.95
N VAL A 172 1.06 9.78 -6.95
CA VAL A 172 -0.26 10.45 -7.11
C VAL A 172 -0.27 11.84 -6.48
N ALA A 173 0.89 12.44 -6.25
CA ALA A 173 1.04 13.73 -5.58
C ALA A 173 0.30 14.89 -6.26
N TYR A 174 -0.04 14.75 -7.53
CA TYR A 174 -0.64 15.82 -8.34
C TYR A 174 -2.05 15.50 -8.82
N GLY A 175 -2.73 14.56 -8.18
CA GLY A 175 -4.10 14.20 -8.53
C GLY A 175 -4.45 12.76 -8.15
N THR A 176 -5.27 12.11 -8.97
CA THR A 176 -5.67 10.70 -8.81
C THR A 176 -5.07 9.79 -9.87
N THR A 177 -4.45 10.38 -10.89
CA THR A 177 -3.76 9.63 -11.96
C THR A 177 -2.28 9.52 -11.61
N PRO A 178 -1.71 8.31 -11.61
CA PRO A 178 -0.28 8.13 -11.37
C PRO A 178 0.57 8.90 -12.39
N THR A 179 1.59 9.59 -11.91
CA THR A 179 2.60 10.29 -12.70
C THR A 179 4.00 9.73 -12.40
N PRO A 180 4.97 9.84 -13.34
CA PRO A 180 6.32 9.38 -13.11
C PRO A 180 6.95 9.95 -11.82
N GLY A 181 7.39 9.05 -10.94
CA GLY A 181 8.18 9.33 -9.74
C GLY A 181 9.66 9.02 -9.97
N GLN A 182 10.18 7.96 -9.32
CA GLN A 182 11.55 7.49 -9.53
C GLN A 182 11.74 6.80 -10.90
N ALA A 183 10.67 6.27 -11.49
CA ALA A 183 10.70 5.85 -12.88
C ALA A 183 10.49 7.06 -13.80
N GLU A 184 11.27 7.13 -14.88
CA GLU A 184 11.11 8.11 -15.96
C GLU A 184 9.96 7.71 -16.89
N SER A 185 9.83 6.39 -17.17
CA SER A 185 8.81 5.83 -18.04
C SER A 185 8.48 4.38 -17.69
N VAL A 186 7.38 3.89 -18.26
CA VAL A 186 6.99 2.49 -18.22
C VAL A 186 6.60 2.03 -19.62
N GLU A 187 7.07 0.87 -20.02
CA GLU A 187 6.61 0.15 -21.21
C GLU A 187 5.69 -0.98 -20.77
N ILE A 188 4.55 -1.11 -21.42
CA ILE A 188 3.55 -2.14 -21.14
C ILE A 188 3.42 -3.02 -22.37
N SER A 189 3.55 -4.34 -22.23
CA SER A 189 3.37 -5.30 -23.31
C SER A 189 1.96 -5.24 -23.89
N GLU A 190 1.79 -5.70 -25.13
CA GLU A 190 0.50 -5.68 -25.85
C GLU A 190 -0.60 -6.47 -25.10
N ASP A 191 -0.23 -7.52 -24.37
CA ASP A 191 -1.14 -8.32 -23.55
C ASP A 191 -1.43 -7.71 -22.17
N GLY A 192 -0.75 -6.59 -21.82
CA GLY A 192 -0.92 -5.91 -20.54
C GLY A 192 -0.33 -6.64 -19.32
N LEU A 193 0.46 -7.70 -19.53
CA LEU A 193 0.95 -8.54 -18.44
C LEU A 193 2.39 -8.24 -18.02
N THR A 194 3.16 -7.54 -18.85
CA THR A 194 4.54 -7.17 -18.54
C THR A 194 4.71 -5.66 -18.49
N TYR A 195 5.24 -5.18 -17.36
CA TYR A 195 5.53 -3.77 -17.12
C TYR A 195 7.03 -3.60 -16.95
N THR A 196 7.67 -2.86 -17.85
CA THR A 196 9.10 -2.54 -17.79
C THR A 196 9.29 -1.09 -17.41
N PHE A 197 9.82 -0.86 -16.20
CA PHE A 197 10.06 0.48 -15.66
C PHE A 197 11.50 0.91 -15.95
N HIS A 198 11.66 2.10 -16.51
CA HIS A 198 12.96 2.75 -16.70
C HIS A 198 13.18 3.76 -15.60
N LEU A 199 14.19 3.53 -14.75
CA LEU A 199 14.53 4.45 -13.66
C LEU A 199 15.24 5.69 -14.19
N ARG A 200 15.04 6.83 -13.55
CA ARG A 200 15.79 8.06 -13.84
C ARG A 200 17.27 7.82 -13.59
N GLU A 201 18.11 8.50 -14.33
CA GLU A 201 19.55 8.45 -14.12
C GLU A 201 19.96 9.20 -12.84
N GLY A 202 20.98 8.68 -12.16
CA GLY A 202 21.63 9.35 -11.04
C GLY A 202 20.83 9.37 -9.73
N LEU A 203 19.84 8.50 -9.57
CA LEU A 203 19.05 8.37 -8.34
C LEU A 203 19.95 8.03 -7.15
N LYS A 204 19.65 8.62 -5.99
CA LYS A 204 20.40 8.45 -4.75
C LYS A 204 19.48 8.45 -3.54
N TRP A 205 19.86 7.69 -2.54
CA TRP A 205 19.35 7.81 -1.19
C TRP A 205 19.81 9.12 -0.53
N SER A 206 19.21 9.49 0.59
CA SER A 206 19.53 10.72 1.34
C SER A 206 20.98 10.78 1.86
N ASP A 207 21.63 9.63 2.04
CA ASP A 207 23.03 9.51 2.41
C ASP A 207 24.03 9.62 1.23
N GLY A 208 23.49 9.73 0.00
CA GLY A 208 24.25 9.83 -1.24
C GLY A 208 24.59 8.50 -1.91
N THR A 209 24.21 7.36 -1.33
CA THR A 209 24.39 6.05 -1.97
C THR A 209 23.46 5.90 -3.19
N PRO A 210 23.87 5.17 -4.24
CA PRO A 210 23.01 4.96 -5.41
C PRO A 210 21.72 4.24 -5.06
N LEU A 211 20.58 4.70 -5.60
CA LEU A 211 19.31 3.99 -5.59
C LEU A 211 19.15 3.28 -6.94
N THR A 212 18.85 1.99 -6.92
CA THR A 212 18.85 1.11 -8.07
C THR A 212 17.59 0.26 -8.14
N ALA A 213 17.38 -0.48 -9.23
CA ALA A 213 16.28 -1.43 -9.36
C ALA A 213 16.29 -2.51 -8.27
N HIS A 214 17.45 -2.87 -7.74
CA HIS A 214 17.55 -3.84 -6.63
C HIS A 214 16.88 -3.35 -5.35
N ASP A 215 16.86 -2.05 -5.10
CA ASP A 215 16.21 -1.46 -3.92
C ASP A 215 14.68 -1.62 -4.00
N PHE A 216 14.10 -1.48 -5.21
CA PHE A 216 12.68 -1.75 -5.44
C PHE A 216 12.35 -3.23 -5.29
N VAL A 217 13.16 -4.12 -5.86
CA VAL A 217 12.99 -5.57 -5.70
C VAL A 217 13.05 -5.98 -4.23
N TYR A 218 14.06 -5.48 -3.50
CA TYR A 218 14.17 -5.72 -2.06
C TYR A 218 12.94 -5.22 -1.28
N SER A 219 12.48 -4.01 -1.58
CA SER A 219 11.33 -3.41 -0.90
C SER A 219 10.06 -4.24 -1.11
N TRP A 220 9.80 -4.70 -2.34
CA TRP A 220 8.64 -5.52 -2.66
C TRP A 220 8.73 -6.91 -2.04
N GLN A 221 9.91 -7.55 -2.12
CA GLN A 221 10.13 -8.84 -1.45
C GLN A 221 9.92 -8.73 0.06
N ARG A 222 10.41 -7.66 0.69
CA ARG A 222 10.18 -7.41 2.11
C ARG A 222 8.70 -7.21 2.43
N ALA A 223 7.95 -6.48 1.60
CA ALA A 223 6.53 -6.22 1.81
C ALA A 223 5.67 -7.49 1.73
N VAL A 224 6.07 -8.48 0.92
CA VAL A 224 5.33 -9.76 0.79
C VAL A 224 5.90 -10.88 1.66
N ASP A 225 7.04 -10.68 2.32
CA ASP A 225 7.61 -11.65 3.25
C ASP A 225 6.70 -11.85 4.48
N PRO A 226 6.21 -13.06 4.77
CA PRO A 226 5.36 -13.33 5.94
C PRO A 226 6.00 -12.90 7.26
N ALA A 227 7.33 -12.92 7.36
CA ALA A 227 8.05 -12.48 8.56
C ALA A 227 7.95 -10.96 8.80
N THR A 228 7.67 -10.18 7.77
CA THR A 228 7.43 -8.73 7.89
C THR A 228 6.07 -8.44 8.52
N GLY A 229 5.05 -9.25 8.22
CA GLY A 229 3.69 -9.05 8.73
C GLY A 229 3.04 -7.78 8.18
N ALA A 230 3.27 -7.45 6.91
CA ALA A 230 2.73 -6.25 6.28
C ALA A 230 1.22 -6.38 6.01
N ASP A 231 0.42 -5.46 6.55
CA ASP A 231 -1.04 -5.44 6.36
C ASP A 231 -1.44 -5.27 4.89
N TYR A 232 -0.60 -4.62 4.10
CA TYR A 232 -0.80 -4.33 2.68
C TYR A 232 -0.12 -5.34 1.73
N ALA A 233 0.36 -6.49 2.22
CA ALA A 233 0.97 -7.52 1.36
C ALA A 233 0.03 -7.91 0.20
N TYR A 234 -1.28 -7.96 0.42
CA TYR A 234 -2.28 -8.32 -0.59
C TYR A 234 -2.31 -7.38 -1.81
N MET A 235 -1.80 -6.15 -1.71
CA MET A 235 -1.70 -5.21 -2.82
C MET A 235 -0.77 -5.72 -3.94
N PHE A 236 0.12 -6.65 -3.63
CA PHE A 236 1.02 -7.30 -4.58
C PHE A 236 0.43 -8.54 -5.24
N GLU A 237 -0.82 -8.93 -4.93
CA GLU A 237 -1.48 -10.15 -5.45
C GLU A 237 -1.53 -10.20 -6.98
N CYS A 238 -1.54 -9.05 -7.66
CA CYS A 238 -1.51 -8.96 -9.11
C CYS A 238 -0.13 -9.28 -9.73
N ILE A 239 0.92 -9.42 -8.92
CA ILE A 239 2.29 -9.69 -9.38
C ILE A 239 2.54 -11.19 -9.37
N ALA A 240 3.06 -11.70 -10.49
CA ALA A 240 3.45 -13.11 -10.58
C ALA A 240 4.50 -13.46 -9.51
N GLY A 241 4.31 -14.58 -8.82
CA GLY A 241 5.17 -15.01 -7.70
C GLY A 241 4.71 -14.55 -6.33
N TYR A 242 3.64 -13.73 -6.24
CA TYR A 242 3.09 -13.30 -4.96
C TYR A 242 2.67 -14.47 -4.06
N THR A 243 1.92 -15.43 -4.62
CA THR A 243 1.42 -16.59 -3.85
C THR A 243 2.56 -17.44 -3.28
N GLU A 244 3.60 -17.67 -4.08
CA GLU A 244 4.78 -18.39 -3.65
C GLU A 244 5.53 -17.61 -2.55
N ALA A 245 5.69 -16.30 -2.73
CA ALA A 245 6.40 -15.46 -1.77
C ALA A 245 5.72 -15.44 -0.40
N ILE A 246 4.40 -15.27 -0.32
CA ILE A 246 3.66 -15.28 0.96
C ILE A 246 3.62 -16.65 1.62
N ASN A 247 3.85 -17.74 0.88
CA ASN A 247 3.97 -19.08 1.40
C ASN A 247 5.41 -19.47 1.75
N GLY A 248 6.39 -18.59 1.48
CA GLY A 248 7.81 -18.88 1.66
C GLY A 248 8.36 -19.88 0.64
N GLU A 249 7.74 -19.95 -0.54
CA GLU A 249 8.11 -20.84 -1.64
C GLU A 249 8.91 -20.06 -2.70
N GLU A 250 9.67 -20.76 -3.53
CA GLU A 250 10.41 -20.18 -4.64
C GLU A 250 9.50 -20.07 -5.88
N TYR A 251 9.40 -18.86 -6.44
CA TYR A 251 8.71 -18.67 -7.71
C TYR A 251 9.55 -19.15 -8.89
N VAL A 252 9.00 -20.06 -9.69
CA VAL A 252 9.59 -20.50 -10.95
C VAL A 252 8.83 -19.87 -12.10
N ALA A 253 9.45 -18.88 -12.76
CA ALA A 253 8.83 -18.22 -13.92
C ALA A 253 8.47 -19.24 -15.01
N PRO A 254 7.28 -19.14 -15.63
CA PRO A 254 6.98 -19.94 -16.83
C PRO A 254 8.06 -19.73 -17.88
N ALA A 255 8.47 -20.80 -18.57
CA ALA A 255 9.41 -20.67 -19.68
C ALA A 255 8.84 -19.69 -20.71
N ALA A 256 9.56 -18.60 -20.99
CA ALA A 256 9.13 -17.63 -22.00
C ALA A 256 8.92 -18.34 -23.32
N ASP A 257 7.74 -18.23 -23.91
CA ASP A 257 7.49 -18.70 -25.29
C ASP A 257 8.45 -17.98 -26.22
N ALA A 258 9.29 -18.74 -26.90
CA ALA A 258 10.42 -18.27 -27.73
C ALA A 258 9.99 -17.57 -29.02
N SER A 259 8.84 -16.84 -29.03
CA SER A 259 8.31 -16.20 -30.23
C SER A 259 8.46 -14.67 -30.28
N SER A 260 9.05 -14.02 -29.27
CA SER A 260 9.24 -12.55 -29.28
C SER A 260 10.63 -12.06 -28.87
N ALA A 261 11.67 -12.85 -29.11
CA ALA A 261 13.04 -12.38 -28.93
C ALA A 261 13.58 -11.81 -30.25
N SER A 262 13.40 -10.50 -30.46
CA SER A 262 14.25 -9.74 -31.39
C SER A 262 14.98 -8.64 -30.65
N THR A 263 16.27 -8.91 -30.42
CA THR A 263 17.40 -7.98 -30.28
C THR A 263 17.37 -6.86 -29.27
N SER A 264 18.01 -7.11 -28.13
CA SER A 264 19.07 -6.24 -27.61
C SER A 264 19.99 -7.03 -26.67
N GLU A 265 21.03 -7.66 -27.21
CA GLU A 265 22.18 -8.11 -26.44
C GLU A 265 22.98 -6.87 -26.01
N SER A 266 23.09 -6.62 -24.71
CA SER A 266 24.27 -5.98 -24.13
C SER A 266 24.34 -6.23 -22.63
N ALA A 267 25.32 -7.01 -22.23
CA ALA A 267 25.98 -7.10 -20.93
C ALA A 267 25.15 -7.59 -19.71
N ALA A 268 25.10 -8.90 -19.57
CA ALA A 268 25.00 -9.53 -18.27
C ALA A 268 26.35 -10.24 -17.96
N GLU A 269 27.18 -9.61 -17.14
CA GLU A 269 28.33 -10.27 -16.54
C GLU A 269 27.87 -11.19 -15.41
N SER A 270 28.11 -12.46 -15.57
CA SER A 270 27.88 -13.49 -14.59
C SER A 270 28.87 -13.35 -13.42
N VAL A 271 28.36 -13.10 -12.22
CA VAL A 271 29.12 -13.24 -10.98
C VAL A 271 28.76 -14.58 -10.35
N SER A 272 29.61 -15.56 -10.54
CA SER A 272 29.56 -16.83 -9.81
C SER A 272 30.05 -16.62 -8.36
N ALA A 273 29.19 -16.94 -7.40
CA ALA A 273 29.57 -17.00 -5.99
C ALA A 273 30.44 -18.21 -5.74
N SER A 274 31.69 -18.00 -5.36
CA SER A 274 32.52 -19.03 -4.73
C SER A 274 32.54 -18.81 -3.22
N THR A 275 31.93 -19.76 -2.51
CA THR A 275 32.11 -19.95 -1.06
C THR A 275 33.53 -20.39 -0.76
N SER A 276 34.20 -19.69 0.17
CA SER A 276 35.31 -20.27 0.91
C SER A 276 35.24 -19.89 2.38
N GLU A 277 34.97 -20.92 3.21
CA GLU A 277 35.22 -20.90 4.65
C GLU A 277 36.69 -20.63 4.95
N SER A 278 36.94 -19.81 5.95
CA SER A 278 38.07 -20.13 6.86
C SER A 278 37.88 -19.39 8.19
N ALA A 279 37.82 -20.20 9.23
CA ALA A 279 37.88 -19.77 10.63
C ALA A 279 39.32 -19.41 11.00
N SER A 280 39.50 -18.46 11.93
CA SER A 280 40.29 -18.64 13.19
C SER A 280 40.58 -17.30 13.88
N THR A 281 40.07 -17.17 15.09
CA THR A 281 40.72 -16.94 16.40
C THR A 281 41.63 -15.74 16.66
N SER A 282 41.29 -15.13 17.83
CA SER A 282 42.16 -14.60 18.89
C SER A 282 42.38 -13.07 18.88
N ALA A 283 41.78 -12.38 19.85
CA ALA A 283 42.25 -11.97 21.18
C ALA A 283 43.00 -10.62 21.23
N ALA A 284 42.44 -9.76 22.13
CA ALA A 284 43.10 -8.82 23.01
C ALA A 284 43.81 -7.54 22.44
N ALA A 285 43.20 -6.40 22.70
CA ALA A 285 43.62 -5.33 23.62
C ALA A 285 42.53 -4.23 23.67
#